data_d8ca041662e90b1147b27099bf9113d5
#
_entry.id   d8ca041662e90b1147b27099bf9113d5
#
_cell.length_a   1.000
_cell.length_b   1.000
_cell.length_c   1.000
_cell.angle_alpha   90.00
_cell.angle_beta   90.00
_cell.angle_gamma   90.00
#
_symmetry.space_group_name_H-M   'P 1'
#
loop_
_entity.id
_entity.type
_entity.pdbx_description
1 polymer ?
#
loop_
_entity_poly.entity_id
_entity_poly.type
_entity_poly.pdbx_seq_one_letter_code
_entity_poly.pdbx_strand_id
1 'polypeptide(L)'
;MKRFYTFLASLLLIVACSDTNSSTYTEADALEFLERIEKEDETLGPIASSAYWIGSNFITYDSQKIVSDFGMRLQLLSLERAREAALFNNSELSNSTRRKLDLIKGSFVMPSPYDSELA
;
A
#
# COMPACT_ATOMS: atom_id res chain seq x y z
N MET A 1 -59.65 3.49 2.15
CA MET A 1 -58.63 4.52 2.08
C MET A 1 -57.46 4.29 3.06
N LYS A 2 -57.63 3.76 4.28
CA LYS A 2 -56.52 3.52 5.24
C LYS A 2 -55.52 2.42 4.78
N ARG A 3 -55.90 1.46 3.99
CA ARG A 3 -55.02 0.38 3.48
C ARG A 3 -54.11 0.79 2.33
N PHE A 4 -54.40 1.89 1.65
CA PHE A 4 -53.58 2.42 0.55
C PHE A 4 -52.37 3.21 1.09
N TYR A 5 -52.51 3.85 2.25
CA TYR A 5 -51.40 4.60 2.88
C TYR A 5 -50.35 3.70 3.51
N THR A 6 -50.72 2.52 3.99
CA THR A 6 -49.76 1.54 4.53
C THR A 6 -48.88 0.92 3.44
N PHE A 7 -49.39 0.75 2.22
CA PHE A 7 -48.62 0.27 1.09
C PHE A 7 -47.65 1.32 0.54
N LEU A 8 -48.05 2.58 0.54
CA LEU A 8 -47.22 3.70 0.09
C LEU A 8 -46.09 3.97 1.09
N ALA A 9 -46.31 3.83 2.38
CA ALA A 9 -45.29 3.99 3.44
C ALA A 9 -44.27 2.86 3.43
N SER A 10 -44.65 1.62 3.02
CA SER A 10 -43.74 0.49 2.91
C SER A 10 -42.81 0.58 1.69
N LEU A 11 -43.23 1.26 0.62
CA LEU A 11 -42.43 1.44 -0.59
C LEU A 11 -41.33 2.49 -0.42
N LEU A 12 -41.52 3.46 0.50
CA LEU A 12 -40.54 4.52 0.80
C LEU A 12 -39.35 4.06 1.65
N LEU A 13 -39.42 2.88 2.29
CA LEU A 13 -38.36 2.35 3.13
C LEU A 13 -37.30 1.54 2.35
N ILE A 14 -37.47 1.30 1.07
CA ILE A 14 -36.54 0.49 0.25
C ILE A 14 -35.46 1.35 -0.44
N VAL A 15 -35.59 2.67 -0.43
CA VAL A 15 -34.65 3.58 -1.12
C VAL A 15 -33.48 4.06 -0.23
N ALA A 16 -33.43 3.67 1.04
CA ALA A 16 -32.46 4.17 2.01
C ALA A 16 -31.22 3.29 2.23
N CYS A 17 -30.90 2.36 1.32
CA CYS A 17 -29.69 1.55 1.40
C CYS A 17 -28.92 1.57 0.08
N SER A 18 -28.42 2.72 -0.31
CA SER A 18 -27.46 2.86 -1.43
C SER A 18 -26.50 4.01 -1.16
N ASP A 19 -25.92 4.05 0.05
CA ASP A 19 -24.68 4.78 0.26
C ASP A 19 -23.59 3.78 0.63
N THR A 20 -23.19 2.95 -0.34
CA THR A 20 -21.83 2.47 -0.39
C THR A 20 -20.98 3.69 -0.76
N ASN A 21 -20.46 4.36 0.26
CA ASN A 21 -19.31 5.24 0.13
C ASN A 21 -18.11 4.38 -0.27
N SER A 22 -18.10 3.86 -1.48
CA SER A 22 -16.87 3.45 -2.13
C SER A 22 -16.16 4.76 -2.46
N SER A 23 -15.24 5.19 -1.62
CA SER A 23 -14.27 6.20 -1.97
C SER A 23 -13.52 5.65 -3.19
N THR A 24 -14.00 6.01 -4.37
CA THR A 24 -13.39 5.57 -5.62
C THR A 24 -12.15 6.41 -5.80
N TYR A 25 -10.98 5.81 -5.53
CA TYR A 25 -9.70 6.44 -5.83
C TYR A 25 -9.60 6.71 -7.33
N THR A 26 -9.11 7.89 -7.68
CA THR A 26 -8.98 8.37 -9.05
C THR A 26 -7.57 8.16 -9.59
N GLU A 27 -7.37 8.38 -10.90
CA GLU A 27 -6.04 8.44 -11.53
C GLU A 27 -5.18 9.53 -10.87
N ALA A 28 -5.76 10.68 -10.50
CA ALA A 28 -5.03 11.77 -9.84
C ALA A 28 -4.50 11.34 -8.46
N ASP A 29 -5.30 10.65 -7.67
CA ASP A 29 -4.89 10.13 -6.36
C ASP A 29 -3.76 9.11 -6.51
N ALA A 30 -3.82 8.27 -7.53
CA ALA A 30 -2.78 7.29 -7.82
C ALA A 30 -1.46 7.95 -8.25
N LEU A 31 -1.52 9.02 -9.05
CA LEU A 31 -0.33 9.78 -9.46
C LEU A 31 0.30 10.52 -8.28
N GLU A 32 -0.50 11.12 -7.40
CA GLU A 32 -0.01 11.77 -6.17
C GLU A 32 0.70 10.74 -5.26
N PHE A 33 0.11 9.56 -5.10
CA PHE A 33 0.73 8.46 -4.37
C PHE A 33 2.09 8.06 -4.96
N LEU A 34 2.18 7.91 -6.28
CA LEU A 34 3.41 7.54 -6.97
C LEU A 34 4.49 8.64 -6.84
N GLU A 35 4.12 9.91 -6.99
CA GLU A 35 5.05 11.04 -6.82
C GLU A 35 5.60 11.11 -5.39
N ARG A 36 4.77 10.86 -4.40
CA ARG A 36 5.21 10.80 -3.00
C ARG A 36 6.27 9.70 -2.79
N ILE A 37 6.06 8.51 -3.35
CA ILE A 37 7.03 7.41 -3.27
C ILE A 37 8.34 7.79 -3.96
N GLU A 38 8.28 8.36 -5.16
CA GLU A 38 9.47 8.79 -5.91
C GLU A 38 10.30 9.79 -5.08
N LYS A 39 9.66 10.76 -4.44
CA LYS A 39 10.30 11.75 -3.57
C LYS A 39 10.89 11.16 -2.30
N GLU A 40 10.20 10.19 -1.69
CA GLU A 40 10.73 9.44 -0.54
C GLU A 40 11.97 8.64 -0.95
N ASP A 41 11.96 8.00 -2.11
CA ASP A 41 13.07 7.20 -2.62
C ASP A 41 14.29 8.05 -3.01
N GLU A 42 14.10 9.27 -3.51
CA GLU A 42 15.20 10.24 -3.72
C GLU A 42 15.95 10.54 -2.42
N THR A 43 15.25 10.56 -1.29
CA THR A 43 15.85 10.82 0.02
C THR A 43 16.45 9.56 0.64
N LEU A 44 15.76 8.44 0.57
CA LEU A 44 16.14 7.19 1.23
C LEU A 44 17.19 6.40 0.44
N GLY A 45 17.19 6.49 -0.90
CA GLY A 45 18.09 5.74 -1.77
C GLY A 45 19.56 5.94 -1.47
N PRO A 46 20.07 7.18 -1.36
CA PRO A 46 21.47 7.43 -0.99
C PRO A 46 21.85 6.88 0.38
N ILE A 47 20.93 6.95 1.36
CA ILE A 47 21.14 6.43 2.71
C ILE A 47 21.21 4.90 2.69
N ALA A 48 20.26 4.26 1.97
CA ALA A 48 20.24 2.82 1.77
C ALA A 48 21.54 2.32 1.13
N SER A 49 21.95 2.96 0.04
CA SER A 49 23.18 2.64 -0.67
C SER A 49 24.41 2.74 0.23
N SER A 50 24.49 3.78 1.04
CA SER A 50 25.58 3.98 1.99
C SER A 50 25.61 2.90 3.07
N ALA A 51 24.43 2.56 3.65
CA ALA A 51 24.33 1.51 4.65
C ALA A 51 24.79 0.16 4.11
N TYR A 52 24.32 -0.23 2.92
CA TYR A 52 24.71 -1.48 2.28
C TYR A 52 26.18 -1.50 1.88
N TRP A 53 26.72 -0.37 1.40
CA TRP A 53 28.13 -0.27 1.09
C TRP A 53 29.01 -0.48 2.32
N ILE A 54 28.66 0.16 3.45
CA ILE A 54 29.37 -0.01 4.73
C ILE A 54 29.32 -1.48 5.16
N GLY A 55 28.15 -2.09 5.16
CA GLY A 55 27.99 -3.48 5.57
C GLY A 55 28.70 -4.50 4.68
N SER A 56 28.90 -4.17 3.38
CA SER A 56 29.59 -5.03 2.44
C SER A 56 31.12 -4.91 2.52
N ASN A 57 31.62 -3.75 2.90
CA ASN A 57 33.08 -3.48 2.94
C ASN A 57 33.68 -3.64 4.36
N PHE A 58 32.90 -3.40 5.40
CA PHE A 58 33.33 -3.50 6.80
C PHE A 58 32.46 -4.53 7.50
N ILE A 59 32.90 -5.79 7.51
CA ILE A 59 32.16 -6.92 8.10
C ILE A 59 32.41 -6.93 9.62
N THR A 60 31.80 -5.97 10.32
CA THR A 60 31.84 -5.86 11.78
C THR A 60 30.43 -6.05 12.35
N TYR A 61 30.32 -6.30 13.65
CA TYR A 61 29.03 -6.38 14.33
C TYR A 61 28.19 -5.11 14.13
N ASP A 62 28.81 -3.94 14.28
CA ASP A 62 28.11 -2.66 14.18
C ASP A 62 27.62 -2.37 12.77
N SER A 63 28.42 -2.67 11.75
CA SER A 63 28.02 -2.48 10.36
C SER A 63 26.87 -3.42 9.95
N GLN A 64 26.95 -4.67 10.37
CA GLN A 64 25.88 -5.64 10.14
C GLN A 64 24.57 -5.27 10.86
N LYS A 65 24.69 -4.72 12.08
CA LYS A 65 23.54 -4.20 12.81
C LYS A 65 22.89 -3.00 12.07
N ILE A 66 23.68 -2.06 11.56
CA ILE A 66 23.18 -0.91 10.78
C ILE A 66 22.42 -1.41 9.54
N VAL A 67 23.00 -2.34 8.78
CA VAL A 67 22.35 -2.91 7.57
C VAL A 67 21.05 -3.61 7.93
N SER A 68 21.04 -4.42 8.98
CA SER A 68 19.87 -5.16 9.43
C SER A 68 18.75 -4.22 9.87
N ASP A 69 19.05 -3.25 10.73
CA ASP A 69 18.05 -2.29 11.23
C ASP A 69 17.47 -1.42 10.09
N PHE A 70 18.33 -1.00 9.14
CA PHE A 70 17.88 -0.23 8.00
C PHE A 70 17.07 -1.08 7.01
N GLY A 71 17.52 -2.29 6.72
CA GLY A 71 16.80 -3.25 5.89
C GLY A 71 15.40 -3.56 6.41
N MET A 72 15.26 -3.75 7.73
CA MET A 72 13.95 -3.94 8.37
C MET A 72 13.03 -2.74 8.17
N ARG A 73 13.54 -1.51 8.30
CA ARG A 73 12.77 -0.29 8.07
C ARG A 73 12.29 -0.18 6.63
N LEU A 74 13.16 -0.47 5.65
CA LEU A 74 12.78 -0.49 4.23
C LEU A 74 11.73 -1.56 3.93
N GLN A 75 11.80 -2.71 4.58
CA GLN A 75 10.82 -3.78 4.42
C GLN A 75 9.45 -3.38 4.95
N LEU A 76 9.38 -2.74 6.12
CA LEU A 76 8.13 -2.20 6.68
C LEU A 76 7.54 -1.12 5.76
N LEU A 77 8.36 -0.22 5.25
CA LEU A 77 7.93 0.80 4.30
C LEU A 77 7.38 0.19 3.01
N SER A 78 8.04 -0.84 2.47
CA SER A 78 7.55 -1.57 1.29
C SER A 78 6.19 -2.23 1.54
N LEU A 79 5.96 -2.77 2.74
CA LEU A 79 4.66 -3.33 3.13
C LEU A 79 3.57 -2.27 3.19
N GLU A 80 3.85 -1.11 3.78
CA GLU A 80 2.89 0.01 3.82
C GLU A 80 2.54 0.48 2.42
N ARG A 81 3.53 0.70 1.56
CA ARG A 81 3.34 1.10 0.16
C ARG A 81 2.52 0.06 -0.63
N ALA A 82 2.80 -1.23 -0.43
CA ALA A 82 2.04 -2.30 -1.09
C ALA A 82 0.57 -2.33 -0.65
N ARG A 83 0.29 -2.10 0.65
CA ARG A 83 -1.07 -2.00 1.18
C ARG A 83 -1.81 -0.80 0.63
N GLU A 84 -1.15 0.36 0.57
CA GLU A 84 -1.73 1.58 0.02
C GLU A 84 -1.97 1.44 -1.49
N ALA A 85 -1.02 0.88 -2.25
CA ALA A 85 -1.19 0.56 -3.67
C ALA A 85 -2.39 -0.37 -3.93
N ALA A 86 -2.73 -1.26 -3.00
CA ALA A 86 -3.88 -2.15 -3.12
C ALA A 86 -5.23 -1.43 -3.04
N LEU A 87 -5.29 -0.23 -2.47
CA LEU A 87 -6.52 0.58 -2.42
C LEU A 87 -6.99 0.99 -3.82
N PHE A 88 -6.07 1.05 -4.78
CA PHE A 88 -6.34 1.41 -6.18
C PHE A 88 -6.77 0.23 -7.06
N ASN A 89 -6.94 -0.97 -6.53
CA ASN A 89 -7.22 -2.17 -7.33
C ASN A 89 -8.48 -2.04 -8.20
N ASN A 90 -9.52 -1.40 -7.68
CA ASN A 90 -10.82 -1.23 -8.34
C ASN A 90 -10.98 0.12 -9.06
N SER A 91 -9.92 0.94 -9.13
CA SER A 91 -9.95 2.24 -9.79
C SER A 91 -9.77 2.10 -11.30
N GLU A 92 -10.39 3.00 -12.06
CA GLU A 92 -10.14 3.13 -13.49
C GLU A 92 -8.86 3.93 -13.70
N LEU A 93 -7.78 3.24 -14.04
CA LEU A 93 -6.44 3.79 -14.17
C LEU A 93 -5.87 3.53 -15.56
N SER A 94 -4.97 4.40 -16.00
CA SER A 94 -4.18 4.16 -17.21
C SER A 94 -3.31 2.89 -17.05
N ASN A 95 -2.98 2.25 -18.15
CA ASN A 95 -2.12 1.05 -18.14
C ASN A 95 -0.74 1.32 -17.51
N SER A 96 -0.20 2.51 -17.71
CA SER A 96 1.09 2.93 -17.14
C SER A 96 1.03 3.05 -15.62
N THR A 97 0.01 3.71 -15.09
CA THR A 97 -0.21 3.89 -13.65
C THR A 97 -0.48 2.54 -12.98
N ARG A 98 -1.37 1.73 -13.57
CA ARG A 98 -1.65 0.38 -13.06
C ARG A 98 -0.39 -0.47 -12.97
N ARG A 99 0.45 -0.47 -14.02
CA ARG A 99 1.71 -1.21 -14.02
C ARG A 99 2.66 -0.76 -12.91
N LYS A 100 2.78 0.55 -12.66
CA LYS A 100 3.61 1.07 -11.56
C LYS A 100 3.10 0.56 -10.20
N LEU A 101 1.79 0.63 -9.95
CA LEU A 101 1.18 0.12 -8.73
C LEU A 101 1.36 -1.39 -8.55
N ASP A 102 1.24 -2.16 -9.63
CA ASP A 102 1.46 -3.61 -9.60
C ASP A 102 2.93 -3.97 -9.27
N LEU A 103 3.89 -3.19 -9.76
CA LEU A 103 5.30 -3.35 -9.39
C LEU A 103 5.53 -3.05 -7.90
N ILE A 104 4.90 -2.01 -7.34
CA ILE A 104 4.98 -1.68 -5.92
C ILE A 104 4.40 -2.81 -5.08
N LYS A 105 3.24 -3.34 -5.44
CA LYS A 105 2.62 -4.48 -4.76
C LYS A 105 3.48 -5.75 -4.82
N GLY A 106 4.14 -5.98 -5.97
CA GLY A 106 5.01 -7.14 -6.18
C GLY A 106 6.42 -7.00 -5.57
N SER A 107 6.85 -5.80 -5.20
CA SER A 107 8.17 -5.55 -4.60
C SER A 107 8.26 -5.97 -3.13
N PHE A 108 7.12 -6.21 -2.48
CA PHE A 108 7.09 -6.67 -1.11
C PHE A 108 7.44 -8.15 -1.02
N VAL A 109 8.58 -8.43 -0.36
CA VAL A 109 8.98 -9.80 -0.01
C VAL A 109 8.61 -10.04 1.45
N MET A 110 7.73 -10.99 1.71
CA MET A 110 7.41 -11.38 3.08
C MET A 110 8.66 -11.92 3.77
N PRO A 111 8.99 -11.44 4.98
CA PRO A 111 10.04 -12.07 5.77
C PRO A 111 9.64 -13.52 6.05
N SER A 112 10.64 -14.39 6.10
CA SER A 112 10.43 -15.76 6.59
C SER A 112 9.76 -15.72 7.97
N PRO A 113 8.75 -16.57 8.23
CA PRO A 113 8.15 -16.65 9.55
C PRO A 113 9.25 -16.87 10.60
N TYR A 114 9.18 -16.11 11.69
CA TYR A 114 10.11 -16.29 12.81
C TYR A 114 9.85 -17.61 13.56
N ASP A 115 8.68 -18.18 13.36
CA ASP A 115 8.27 -19.44 13.96
C ASP A 115 8.77 -20.62 13.12
N SER A 116 9.61 -21.45 13.72
CA SER A 116 10.18 -22.63 13.07
C SER A 116 9.14 -23.69 12.67
N GLU A 117 7.89 -23.61 13.18
CA GLU A 117 6.80 -24.48 12.77
C GLU A 117 6.10 -23.98 11.47
N LEU A 118 6.35 -22.71 11.08
CA LEU A 118 5.79 -22.10 9.89
C LEU A 118 6.79 -21.97 8.73
N ALA A 119 8.04 -22.38 8.92
CA ALA A 119 9.12 -22.26 7.94
C ALA A 119 9.26 -23.52 7.03
#